data_acb6f0595436a7b48dbd2b4aee1a2f97
#
_entry.id   acb6f0595436a7b48dbd2b4aee1a2f97
#
_cell.length_a   1.000
_cell.length_b   1.000
_cell.length_c   1.000
_cell.angle_alpha   90.00
_cell.angle_beta   90.00
_cell.angle_gamma   90.00
#
_symmetry.space_group_name_H-M   'P 1'
#
loop_
_entity.id
_entity.type
_entity.pdbx_description
1 polymer ?
#
loop_
_entity_poly.entity_id
_entity_poly.type
_entity_poly.pdbx_seq_one_letter_code
_entity_poly.pdbx_strand_id
1 'polypeptide(L)'
;TGRMFAIEHSGVEPDIMTFAKAISNGTPVGGFITSDKIAASYTKPGASTFGGNPVTSVSALATLDVIDKYNLIGNAKNMGAYLEEKLKGLQDKHVLIGDVRGKGLMLGAELVNQGKEPAVQETDIILEYMKDKGVLIGKTGANRNVLAFQPSLIITEDNIDELVDVLDGALCYVEKHKE
;
A
#
# COMPACT_ATOMS: atom_id res chain seq x y z
N THR A 1 4.96 1.61 -5.08
CA THR A 1 4.27 2.29 -6.20
C THR A 1 4.85 1.97 -7.58
N GLY A 2 5.90 1.14 -7.70
CA GLY A 2 6.61 0.90 -8.95
C GLY A 2 7.56 2.04 -9.38
N ARG A 3 7.87 2.94 -8.45
CA ARG A 3 8.91 3.97 -8.51
C ARG A 3 9.65 3.98 -7.18
N MET A 4 10.87 4.53 -7.15
CA MET A 4 11.61 4.65 -5.89
C MET A 4 10.85 5.53 -4.91
N PHE A 5 10.34 6.66 -5.38
CA PHE A 5 9.50 7.57 -4.61
C PHE A 5 8.17 7.84 -5.34
N ALA A 6 7.07 7.80 -4.59
CA ALA A 6 5.74 8.00 -5.15
C ALA A 6 5.56 9.36 -5.85
N ILE A 7 6.26 10.41 -5.42
CA ILE A 7 6.19 11.75 -6.02
C ILE A 7 6.66 11.76 -7.48
N GLU A 8 7.50 10.81 -7.90
CA GLU A 8 7.97 10.69 -9.29
C GLU A 8 6.82 10.47 -10.29
N HIS A 9 5.67 9.93 -9.82
CA HIS A 9 4.49 9.77 -10.68
C HIS A 9 3.86 11.11 -11.07
N SER A 10 4.11 12.16 -10.30
CA SER A 10 3.57 13.50 -10.55
C SER A 10 4.51 14.37 -11.38
N GLY A 11 5.75 13.91 -11.65
CA GLY A 11 6.76 14.71 -12.36
C GLY A 11 7.20 15.96 -11.58
N VAL A 12 7.02 15.96 -10.26
CA VAL A 12 7.37 17.08 -9.37
C VAL A 12 8.65 16.73 -8.62
N GLU A 13 9.59 17.65 -8.58
CA GLU A 13 10.76 17.60 -7.70
C GLU A 13 10.43 18.36 -6.41
N PRO A 14 10.31 17.68 -5.25
CA PRO A 14 9.95 18.33 -4.01
C PRO A 14 11.14 19.09 -3.42
N ASP A 15 10.89 20.23 -2.80
CA ASP A 15 11.91 20.98 -2.06
C ASP A 15 12.38 20.25 -0.80
N ILE A 16 11.47 19.53 -0.13
CA ILE A 16 11.73 18.71 1.04
C ILE A 16 10.92 17.40 0.91
N MET A 17 11.59 16.27 1.09
CA MET A 17 10.95 14.96 1.11
C MET A 17 11.21 14.28 2.46
N THR A 18 10.15 13.91 3.17
CA THR A 18 10.25 13.16 4.43
C THR A 18 10.03 11.68 4.19
N PHE A 19 10.70 10.83 4.96
CA PHE A 19 10.55 9.38 4.92
C PHE A 19 10.62 8.78 6.33
N ALA A 20 9.95 7.63 6.49
CA ALA A 20 9.90 6.90 7.76
C ALA A 20 9.40 5.47 7.53
N LYS A 21 9.03 4.78 8.61
CA LYS A 21 8.34 3.48 8.62
C LYS A 21 9.15 2.39 7.91
N ALA A 22 8.66 1.91 6.74
CA ALA A 22 9.23 0.77 6.03
C ALA A 22 10.64 0.99 5.48
N ILE A 23 11.20 2.20 5.53
CA ILE A 23 12.55 2.50 4.99
C ILE A 23 13.65 1.63 5.61
N SER A 24 13.44 1.11 6.80
CA SER A 24 14.39 0.26 7.51
C SER A 24 13.87 -1.14 7.82
N ASN A 25 12.72 -1.52 7.24
CA ASN A 25 12.11 -2.84 7.36
C ASN A 25 12.00 -3.35 8.81
N GLY A 26 11.55 -2.49 9.73
CA GLY A 26 11.21 -2.88 11.11
C GLY A 26 11.96 -2.15 12.21
N THR A 27 13.06 -1.44 11.92
CA THR A 27 13.72 -0.60 12.93
C THR A 27 13.24 0.86 12.83
N PRO A 28 13.19 1.62 13.94
CA PRO A 28 12.68 3.00 13.92
C PRO A 28 13.69 3.96 13.25
N VAL A 29 13.40 4.34 12.00
CA VAL A 29 14.15 5.34 11.24
C VAL A 29 13.17 6.34 10.63
N GLY A 30 13.53 7.60 10.68
CA GLY A 30 12.88 8.66 9.95
C GLY A 30 13.88 9.74 9.59
N GLY A 31 13.63 10.44 8.50
CA GLY A 31 14.50 11.50 8.04
C GLY A 31 13.82 12.36 6.98
N PHE A 32 14.61 13.28 6.45
CA PHE A 32 14.20 14.07 5.29
C PHE A 32 15.41 14.34 4.38
N ILE A 33 15.11 14.59 3.14
CA ILE A 33 16.08 15.00 2.10
C ILE A 33 15.66 16.38 1.63
N THR A 34 16.63 17.26 1.44
CA THR A 34 16.40 18.60 0.91
C THR A 34 17.65 19.12 0.17
N SER A 35 17.51 20.23 -0.53
CA SER A 35 18.65 20.89 -1.20
C SER A 35 19.56 21.60 -0.21
N ASP A 36 20.86 21.77 -0.57
CA ASP A 36 21.84 22.53 0.24
C ASP A 36 21.37 23.96 0.54
N LYS A 37 20.69 24.57 -0.43
CA LYS A 37 20.11 25.92 -0.27
C LYS A 37 19.11 25.99 0.88
N ILE A 38 18.25 25.01 1.02
CA ILE A 38 17.24 24.95 2.09
C ILE A 38 17.92 24.53 3.39
N ALA A 39 18.81 23.53 3.34
CA ALA A 39 19.56 23.06 4.51
C ALA A 39 20.36 24.19 5.18
N ALA A 40 20.92 25.14 4.41
CA ALA A 40 21.66 26.31 4.93
C ALA A 40 20.79 27.23 5.80
N SER A 41 19.45 27.17 5.71
CA SER A 41 18.55 27.92 6.59
C SER A 41 18.45 27.34 8.01
N TYR A 42 18.89 26.10 8.21
CA TYR A 42 18.90 25.44 9.51
C TYR A 42 20.12 25.84 10.32
N THR A 43 20.02 27.00 10.97
CA THR A 43 21.14 27.66 11.68
C THR A 43 21.16 27.38 13.18
N LYS A 44 20.14 26.72 13.73
CA LYS A 44 20.05 26.42 15.16
C LYS A 44 20.43 24.97 15.43
N PRO A 45 21.10 24.68 16.58
CA PRO A 45 21.37 23.27 16.92
C PRO A 45 20.09 22.52 17.13
N GLY A 46 20.00 21.31 16.53
CA GLY A 46 18.99 20.33 16.79
C GLY A 46 19.59 19.10 17.44
N ALA A 47 18.83 18.43 18.30
CA ALA A 47 19.29 17.21 18.95
C ALA A 47 18.21 16.12 18.87
N SER A 48 18.65 14.89 18.61
CA SER A 48 17.85 13.67 18.72
C SER A 48 18.72 12.62 19.38
N THR A 49 18.26 12.06 20.50
CA THR A 49 19.05 11.08 21.27
C THR A 49 19.41 9.83 20.43
N PHE A 50 18.50 9.38 19.58
CA PHE A 50 18.69 8.19 18.75
C PHE A 50 18.85 8.49 17.25
N GLY A 51 18.78 9.77 16.84
CA GLY A 51 18.91 10.17 15.44
C GLY A 51 20.29 9.80 14.88
N GLY A 52 20.32 9.15 13.71
CA GLY A 52 21.56 8.77 13.05
C GLY A 52 22.36 7.67 13.74
N ASN A 53 21.75 6.87 14.64
CA ASN A 53 22.48 5.78 15.26
C ASN A 53 22.86 4.69 14.24
N PRO A 54 24.04 4.02 14.43
CA PRO A 54 24.57 3.11 13.43
C PRO A 54 23.65 1.90 13.15
N VAL A 55 22.96 1.38 14.16
CA VAL A 55 22.17 0.14 14.04
C VAL A 55 21.00 0.36 13.06
N THR A 56 20.21 1.40 13.30
CA THR A 56 19.06 1.68 12.44
C THR A 56 19.46 2.21 11.06
N SER A 57 20.57 2.94 10.98
CA SER A 57 21.13 3.41 9.70
C SER A 57 21.58 2.26 8.81
N VAL A 58 22.28 1.26 9.37
CA VAL A 58 22.68 0.04 8.64
C VAL A 58 21.46 -0.77 8.20
N SER A 59 20.42 -0.85 9.04
CA SER A 59 19.16 -1.51 8.67
C SER A 59 18.50 -0.84 7.46
N ALA A 60 18.46 0.50 7.43
CA ALA A 60 17.94 1.24 6.29
C ALA A 60 18.76 1.03 5.01
N LEU A 61 20.10 1.07 5.11
CA LEU A 61 20.99 0.78 3.98
C LEU A 61 20.77 -0.62 3.44
N ALA A 62 20.75 -1.64 4.31
CA ALA A 62 20.49 -3.02 3.90
C ALA A 62 19.11 -3.19 3.21
N THR A 63 18.10 -2.45 3.65
CA THR A 63 16.78 -2.45 3.00
C THR A 63 16.86 -1.88 1.59
N LEU A 64 17.57 -0.78 1.39
CA LEU A 64 17.76 -0.18 0.06
C LEU A 64 18.58 -1.13 -0.86
N ASP A 65 19.63 -1.74 -0.34
CA ASP A 65 20.43 -2.73 -1.09
C ASP A 65 19.59 -3.92 -1.55
N VAL A 66 18.66 -4.40 -0.72
CA VAL A 66 17.73 -5.49 -1.07
C VAL A 66 16.76 -5.04 -2.15
N ILE A 67 16.20 -3.82 -2.05
CA ILE A 67 15.30 -3.26 -3.05
C ILE A 67 15.97 -3.21 -4.43
N ASP A 68 17.21 -2.74 -4.49
CA ASP A 68 17.97 -2.64 -5.74
C ASP A 68 18.38 -4.03 -6.25
N LYS A 69 19.00 -4.85 -5.38
CA LYS A 69 19.53 -6.16 -5.75
C LYS A 69 18.49 -7.09 -6.36
N TYR A 70 17.27 -7.07 -5.83
CA TYR A 70 16.18 -7.93 -6.28
C TYR A 70 15.19 -7.20 -7.21
N ASN A 71 15.49 -5.99 -7.64
CA ASN A 71 14.62 -5.17 -8.49
C ASN A 71 13.17 -5.11 -7.98
N LEU A 72 13.02 -4.85 -6.68
CA LEU A 72 11.70 -4.87 -6.05
C LEU A 72 10.79 -3.73 -6.54
N ILE A 73 11.36 -2.64 -7.06
CA ILE A 73 10.62 -1.57 -7.74
C ILE A 73 9.95 -2.11 -8.99
N GLY A 74 10.68 -2.87 -9.81
CA GLY A 74 10.15 -3.53 -10.99
C GLY A 74 9.07 -4.56 -10.65
N ASN A 75 9.30 -5.37 -9.59
CA ASN A 75 8.31 -6.32 -9.11
C ASN A 75 7.03 -5.61 -8.66
N ALA A 76 7.14 -4.53 -7.87
CA ALA A 76 5.98 -3.75 -7.43
C ALA A 76 5.18 -3.16 -8.61
N LYS A 77 5.86 -2.75 -9.68
CA LYS A 77 5.18 -2.29 -10.91
C LYS A 77 4.41 -3.41 -11.59
N ASN A 78 5.04 -4.56 -11.80
CA ASN A 78 4.47 -5.67 -12.56
C ASN A 78 3.36 -6.37 -11.78
N MET A 79 3.61 -6.73 -10.53
CA MET A 79 2.62 -7.35 -9.66
C MET A 79 1.46 -6.40 -9.32
N GLY A 80 1.75 -5.10 -9.24
CA GLY A 80 0.72 -4.09 -9.07
C GLY A 80 -0.22 -4.00 -10.27
N ALA A 81 0.31 -4.04 -11.49
CA ALA A 81 -0.51 -4.07 -12.70
C ALA A 81 -1.36 -5.36 -12.77
N TYR A 82 -0.77 -6.50 -12.44
CA TYR A 82 -1.47 -7.78 -12.37
C TYR A 82 -2.61 -7.77 -11.35
N LEU A 83 -2.34 -7.30 -10.14
CA LEU A 83 -3.37 -7.18 -9.10
C LEU A 83 -4.49 -6.20 -9.51
N GLU A 84 -4.13 -5.06 -10.11
CA GLU A 84 -5.12 -4.07 -10.58
C GLU A 84 -6.05 -4.68 -11.65
N GLU A 85 -5.50 -5.43 -12.60
CA GLU A 85 -6.28 -6.15 -13.63
C GLU A 85 -7.26 -7.14 -12.99
N LYS A 86 -6.79 -7.96 -12.05
CA LYS A 86 -7.63 -8.93 -11.34
C LYS A 86 -8.74 -8.25 -10.53
N LEU A 87 -8.43 -7.16 -9.81
CA LEU A 87 -9.43 -6.41 -9.05
C LEU A 87 -10.47 -5.75 -9.96
N LYS A 88 -10.08 -5.27 -11.14
CA LYS A 88 -11.03 -4.76 -12.16
C LYS A 88 -11.92 -5.88 -12.70
N GLY A 89 -11.36 -7.08 -12.90
CA GLY A 89 -12.18 -8.25 -13.24
C GLY A 89 -13.23 -8.59 -12.18
N LEU A 90 -12.88 -8.45 -10.88
CA LEU A 90 -13.87 -8.56 -9.80
C LEU A 90 -14.88 -7.40 -9.81
N GLN A 91 -14.47 -6.18 -10.12
CA GLN A 91 -15.37 -5.03 -10.26
C GLN A 91 -16.42 -5.25 -11.34
N ASP A 92 -16.04 -5.86 -12.46
CA ASP A 92 -16.98 -6.20 -13.54
C ASP A 92 -18.00 -7.28 -13.11
N LYS A 93 -17.62 -8.14 -12.16
CA LYS A 93 -18.43 -9.24 -11.65
C LYS A 93 -19.30 -8.88 -10.45
N HIS A 94 -18.82 -7.99 -9.59
CA HIS A 94 -19.43 -7.66 -8.30
C HIS A 94 -19.85 -6.18 -8.23
N VAL A 95 -21.15 -5.95 -8.08
CA VAL A 95 -21.72 -4.58 -8.01
C VAL A 95 -21.29 -3.83 -6.75
N LEU A 96 -20.78 -4.55 -5.75
CA LEU A 96 -20.29 -3.98 -4.50
C LEU A 96 -18.98 -3.20 -4.69
N ILE A 97 -18.17 -3.51 -5.70
CA ILE A 97 -16.94 -2.77 -6.00
C ILE A 97 -17.26 -1.56 -6.87
N GLY A 98 -17.25 -0.37 -6.26
CA GLY A 98 -17.53 0.88 -6.95
C GLY A 98 -16.36 1.44 -7.75
N ASP A 99 -15.13 1.31 -7.22
CA ASP A 99 -13.92 1.83 -7.85
C ASP A 99 -12.68 1.04 -7.45
N VAL A 100 -11.74 0.87 -8.39
CA VAL A 100 -10.41 0.29 -8.16
C VAL A 100 -9.35 1.30 -8.58
N ARG A 101 -8.50 1.70 -7.65
CA ARG A 101 -7.48 2.75 -7.89
C ARG A 101 -6.21 2.52 -7.09
N GLY A 102 -5.13 3.13 -7.57
CA GLY A 102 -3.84 3.13 -6.88
C GLY A 102 -2.65 3.22 -7.82
N LYS A 103 -1.47 2.84 -7.31
CA LYS A 103 -0.20 2.80 -8.06
C LYS A 103 0.63 1.61 -7.60
N GLY A 104 1.07 0.79 -8.54
CA GLY A 104 1.84 -0.42 -8.23
C GLY A 104 1.10 -1.30 -7.21
N LEU A 105 1.78 -1.77 -6.17
CA LEU A 105 1.19 -2.58 -5.09
C LEU A 105 0.45 -1.77 -4.02
N MET A 106 0.26 -0.48 -4.20
CA MET A 106 -0.55 0.37 -3.32
C MET A 106 -1.90 0.61 -3.99
N LEU A 107 -2.83 -0.34 -3.82
CA LEU A 107 -4.15 -0.34 -4.46
C LEU A 107 -5.28 -0.30 -3.43
N GLY A 108 -6.41 0.20 -3.85
CA GLY A 108 -7.66 0.19 -3.07
C GLY A 108 -8.84 -0.20 -3.93
N ALA A 109 -9.75 -0.99 -3.35
CA ALA A 109 -11.06 -1.26 -3.91
C ALA A 109 -12.13 -0.64 -3.01
N GLU A 110 -12.83 0.36 -3.50
CA GLU A 110 -13.88 1.05 -2.76
C GLU A 110 -15.20 0.30 -2.89
N LEU A 111 -15.78 -0.05 -1.75
CA LEU A 111 -17.03 -0.77 -1.69
C LEU A 111 -18.21 0.19 -1.49
N VAL A 112 -19.23 0.01 -2.32
CA VAL A 112 -20.42 0.86 -2.31
C VAL A 112 -21.69 0.04 -2.40
N ASN A 113 -22.74 0.54 -1.78
CA ASN A 113 -24.12 0.07 -1.91
C ASN A 113 -24.86 0.80 -3.04
N GLN A 114 -26.15 0.51 -3.20
CA GLN A 114 -26.99 1.23 -4.14
C GLN A 114 -26.95 2.75 -3.85
N GLY A 115 -26.99 3.56 -4.90
CA GLY A 115 -26.88 5.01 -4.76
C GLY A 115 -25.47 5.52 -4.43
N LYS A 116 -24.44 4.66 -4.49
CA LYS A 116 -23.03 4.93 -4.12
C LYS A 116 -22.83 5.22 -2.63
N GLU A 117 -23.73 4.76 -1.77
CA GLU A 117 -23.55 4.84 -0.33
C GLU A 117 -22.36 3.94 0.12
N PRO A 118 -21.50 4.39 1.05
CA PRO A 118 -20.38 3.59 1.53
C PRO A 118 -20.83 2.26 2.14
N ALA A 119 -20.27 1.14 1.67
CA ALA A 119 -20.58 -0.21 2.14
C ALA A 119 -19.72 -0.59 3.35
N VAL A 120 -19.90 0.09 4.48
CA VAL A 120 -19.02 -0.03 5.67
C VAL A 120 -19.16 -1.38 6.35
N GLN A 121 -20.39 -1.84 6.56
CA GLN A 121 -20.66 -3.13 7.23
C GLN A 121 -20.19 -4.30 6.37
N GLU A 122 -20.45 -4.24 5.07
CA GLU A 122 -20.01 -5.23 4.09
C GLU A 122 -18.48 -5.33 4.06
N THR A 123 -17.80 -4.18 4.16
CA THR A 123 -16.33 -4.14 4.25
C THR A 123 -15.82 -4.90 5.46
N ASP A 124 -16.45 -4.72 6.62
CA ASP A 124 -16.05 -5.43 7.85
C ASP A 124 -16.28 -6.95 7.74
N ILE A 125 -17.40 -7.37 7.15
CA ILE A 125 -17.70 -8.79 6.91
C ILE A 125 -16.66 -9.42 5.97
N ILE A 126 -16.30 -8.71 4.88
CA ILE A 126 -15.28 -9.17 3.94
C ILE A 126 -13.93 -9.34 4.64
N LEU A 127 -13.50 -8.39 5.47
CA LEU A 127 -12.24 -8.50 6.20
C LEU A 127 -12.20 -9.72 7.12
N GLU A 128 -13.27 -9.98 7.86
CA GLU A 128 -13.36 -11.15 8.73
C GLU A 128 -13.37 -12.46 7.92
N TYR A 129 -14.13 -12.52 6.82
CA TYR A 129 -14.16 -13.68 5.94
C TYR A 129 -12.76 -13.98 5.38
N MET A 130 -12.06 -12.98 4.87
CA MET A 130 -10.71 -13.13 4.32
C MET A 130 -9.71 -13.58 5.38
N LYS A 131 -9.77 -12.99 6.57
CA LYS A 131 -8.93 -13.38 7.72
C LYS A 131 -9.14 -14.87 8.08
N ASP A 132 -10.38 -15.33 8.12
CA ASP A 132 -10.70 -16.74 8.42
C ASP A 132 -10.22 -17.70 7.32
N LYS A 133 -9.97 -17.19 6.13
CA LYS A 133 -9.35 -17.93 5.00
C LYS A 133 -7.83 -17.73 4.93
N GLY A 134 -7.20 -17.07 5.91
CA GLY A 134 -5.76 -16.88 5.98
C GLY A 134 -5.22 -15.68 5.22
N VAL A 135 -6.09 -14.83 4.66
CA VAL A 135 -5.70 -13.64 3.91
C VAL A 135 -5.96 -12.37 4.73
N LEU A 136 -4.91 -11.65 5.08
CA LEU A 136 -5.00 -10.40 5.83
C LEU A 136 -4.86 -9.19 4.91
N ILE A 137 -5.90 -8.37 4.87
CA ILE A 137 -5.88 -7.05 4.23
C ILE A 137 -6.37 -5.98 5.20
N GLY A 138 -6.13 -4.71 4.87
CA GLY A 138 -6.60 -3.59 5.67
C GLY A 138 -7.82 -2.89 5.08
N LYS A 139 -8.37 -1.93 5.83
CA LYS A 139 -9.34 -0.97 5.30
C LYS A 139 -8.90 0.46 5.55
N THR A 140 -9.29 1.37 4.66
CA THR A 140 -8.96 2.79 4.69
C THR A 140 -10.12 3.64 4.13
N GLY A 141 -9.85 4.90 3.82
CA GLY A 141 -10.83 5.86 3.34
C GLY A 141 -11.59 6.56 4.47
N ALA A 142 -12.15 7.73 4.17
CA ALA A 142 -12.89 8.55 5.14
C ALA A 142 -14.07 7.80 5.76
N ASN A 143 -14.74 6.98 4.96
CA ASN A 143 -15.88 6.17 5.39
C ASN A 143 -15.49 4.74 5.79
N ARG A 144 -14.18 4.37 5.75
CA ARG A 144 -13.69 3.03 6.07
C ARG A 144 -14.30 1.90 5.21
N ASN A 145 -14.63 2.21 3.97
CA ASN A 145 -15.22 1.31 2.97
C ASN A 145 -14.28 0.98 1.81
N VAL A 146 -12.99 1.24 1.95
CA VAL A 146 -11.96 0.92 0.94
C VAL A 146 -11.11 -0.23 1.44
N LEU A 147 -11.13 -1.36 0.76
CA LEU A 147 -10.18 -2.46 0.97
C LEU A 147 -8.79 -1.98 0.52
N ALA A 148 -7.80 -2.07 1.41
CA ALA A 148 -6.46 -1.56 1.17
C ALA A 148 -5.49 -2.73 0.91
N PHE A 149 -4.91 -2.76 -0.29
CA PHE A 149 -3.93 -3.75 -0.71
C PHE A 149 -2.54 -3.11 -0.67
N GLN A 150 -1.72 -3.57 0.25
CA GLN A 150 -0.33 -3.13 0.46
C GLN A 150 0.53 -4.35 0.81
N PRO A 151 0.63 -5.33 -0.10
CA PRO A 151 1.38 -6.54 0.16
C PRO A 151 2.89 -6.30 0.19
N SER A 152 3.64 -7.33 0.60
CA SER A 152 5.09 -7.33 0.51
C SER A 152 5.55 -7.09 -0.93
N LEU A 153 6.68 -6.37 -1.10
CA LEU A 153 7.27 -6.10 -2.42
C LEU A 153 7.75 -7.35 -3.15
N ILE A 154 7.86 -8.49 -2.45
CA ILE A 154 8.26 -9.79 -3.02
C ILE A 154 7.07 -10.69 -3.39
N ILE A 155 5.84 -10.15 -3.36
CA ILE A 155 4.63 -10.90 -3.73
C ILE A 155 4.75 -11.49 -5.14
N THR A 156 4.13 -12.66 -5.35
CA THR A 156 4.11 -13.37 -6.62
C THR A 156 2.69 -13.38 -7.22
N GLU A 157 2.57 -13.81 -8.48
CA GLU A 157 1.26 -14.01 -9.14
C GLU A 157 0.41 -15.02 -8.38
N ASP A 158 1.00 -16.16 -7.94
CA ASP A 158 0.29 -17.18 -7.18
C ASP A 158 -0.33 -16.62 -5.88
N ASN A 159 0.41 -15.74 -5.17
CA ASN A 159 -0.13 -15.09 -3.97
C ASN A 159 -1.27 -14.12 -4.29
N ILE A 160 -1.19 -13.44 -5.44
CA ILE A 160 -2.25 -12.54 -5.90
C ILE A 160 -3.48 -13.33 -6.31
N ASP A 161 -3.31 -14.44 -7.01
CA ASP A 161 -4.41 -15.32 -7.41
C ASP A 161 -5.13 -15.88 -6.18
N GLU A 162 -4.40 -16.38 -5.18
CA GLU A 162 -4.98 -16.82 -3.89
C GLU A 162 -5.78 -15.72 -3.21
N LEU A 163 -5.22 -14.50 -3.13
CA LEU A 163 -5.90 -13.33 -2.56
C LEU A 163 -7.21 -13.03 -3.30
N VAL A 164 -7.16 -13.02 -4.64
CA VAL A 164 -8.30 -12.70 -5.50
C VAL A 164 -9.40 -13.75 -5.39
N ASP A 165 -9.05 -15.04 -5.36
CA ASP A 165 -9.99 -16.13 -5.18
C ASP A 165 -10.73 -16.04 -3.84
N VAL A 166 -10.00 -15.73 -2.75
CA VAL A 166 -10.60 -15.55 -1.43
C VAL A 166 -11.49 -14.31 -1.39
N LEU A 167 -11.07 -13.22 -2.04
CA LEU A 167 -11.86 -11.98 -2.13
C LEU A 167 -13.15 -12.19 -2.94
N ASP A 168 -13.10 -12.92 -4.06
CA ASP A 168 -14.26 -13.29 -4.86
C ASP A 168 -15.28 -14.06 -4.01
N GLY A 169 -14.80 -15.04 -3.24
CA GLY A 169 -15.64 -15.79 -2.30
C GLY A 169 -16.29 -14.91 -1.23
N ALA A 170 -15.55 -13.94 -0.69
CA ALA A 170 -16.06 -13.00 0.31
C ALA A 170 -17.13 -12.07 -0.27
N LEU A 171 -16.91 -11.54 -1.47
CA LEU A 171 -17.87 -10.70 -2.18
C LEU A 171 -19.16 -11.47 -2.48
N CYS A 172 -19.04 -12.69 -3.04
CA CYS A 172 -20.18 -13.58 -3.25
C CYS A 172 -20.96 -13.88 -1.96
N TYR A 173 -20.25 -14.08 -0.84
CA TYR A 173 -20.88 -14.34 0.46
C TYR A 173 -21.72 -13.14 0.90
N VAL A 174 -21.14 -11.94 0.88
CA VAL A 174 -21.84 -10.70 1.30
C VAL A 174 -23.03 -10.40 0.40
N GLU A 175 -22.87 -10.48 -0.93
CA GLU A 175 -23.93 -10.18 -1.88
C GLU A 175 -25.14 -11.15 -1.77
N LYS A 176 -24.90 -12.42 -1.37
CA LYS A 176 -25.98 -13.39 -1.13
C LYS A 176 -26.71 -13.20 0.21
N HIS A 177 -26.06 -12.61 1.21
CA HIS A 177 -26.61 -12.47 2.56
C HIS A 177 -26.95 -11.01 2.88
N LYS A 178 -27.07 -10.17 1.87
CA LYS A 178 -27.52 -8.80 1.97
C LYS A 178 -29.03 -8.81 2.19
N GLU A 179 -29.48 -8.47 3.42
CA GLU A 179 -30.88 -8.24 3.76
C GLU A 179 -31.37 -6.87 3.25
#